data_ea68efa603883ad2f45ead6e6db3a2e4
#
_entry.id   ea68efa603883ad2f45ead6e6db3a2e4
#
_cell.length_a   1.000
_cell.length_b   1.000
_cell.length_c   1.000
_cell.angle_alpha   90.00
_cell.angle_beta   90.00
_cell.angle_gamma   90.00
#
_symmetry.space_group_name_H-M   'P 1'
#
loop_
_entity.id
_entity.type
_entity.pdbx_description
1 polymer ?
#
loop_
_entity_poly.entity_id
_entity_poly.type
_entity_poly.pdbx_seq_one_letter_code
_entity_poly.pdbx_strand_id
1 'polypeptide(L)'
;AAIPAELRAPDDTWFALTTRARVVFASKERVDPSEITTYEDLADPRWRGRICSRSGTNNYTLALLSAMIAHQGEDFAREWAAGLKANLARRPEGNDRAQVRAVWAGECDIALGNTYYMGQMLGNPEEREWAESVNVV
;
A
#
# COMPACT_ATOMS: atom_id res chain seq x y z
N ALA A 1 -25.94 1.35 -19.58
CA ALA A 1 -25.19 0.20 -19.07
C ALA A 1 -25.04 0.32 -17.55
N ALA A 2 -25.10 -0.79 -16.81
CA ALA A 2 -24.99 -0.77 -15.35
C ALA A 2 -23.51 -0.56 -14.88
N ILE A 3 -22.54 -0.77 -15.78
CA ILE A 3 -21.09 -0.61 -15.48
C ILE A 3 -20.59 0.67 -16.16
N PRO A 4 -19.95 1.59 -15.41
CA PRO A 4 -19.36 2.79 -15.96
C PRO A 4 -18.36 2.51 -17.10
N ALA A 5 -18.21 3.44 -18.03
CA ALA A 5 -17.39 3.25 -19.24
C ALA A 5 -15.91 3.02 -18.89
N GLU A 6 -15.41 3.66 -17.85
CA GLU A 6 -14.05 3.50 -17.35
C GLU A 6 -13.76 2.13 -16.70
N LEU A 7 -14.80 1.36 -16.40
CA LEU A 7 -14.71 0.04 -15.78
C LEU A 7 -15.04 -1.12 -16.74
N ARG A 8 -14.99 -0.86 -18.05
CA ARG A 8 -15.19 -1.87 -19.10
C ARG A 8 -14.39 -1.54 -20.35
N ALA A 9 -14.10 -2.57 -21.13
CA ALA A 9 -13.52 -2.36 -22.45
C ALA A 9 -14.50 -1.62 -23.38
N PRO A 10 -14.03 -0.77 -24.32
CA PRO A 10 -14.87 -0.13 -25.31
C PRO A 10 -15.63 -1.12 -26.23
N ASP A 11 -15.07 -2.31 -26.42
CA ASP A 11 -15.61 -3.42 -27.23
C ASP A 11 -16.30 -4.50 -26.38
N ASP A 12 -16.55 -4.21 -25.10
CA ASP A 12 -17.21 -5.12 -24.14
C ASP A 12 -16.50 -6.47 -23.94
N THR A 13 -15.20 -6.57 -24.21
CA THR A 13 -14.42 -7.81 -24.02
C THR A 13 -14.06 -8.09 -22.56
N TRP A 14 -14.12 -7.10 -21.68
CA TRP A 14 -13.96 -7.25 -20.23
C TRP A 14 -14.78 -6.23 -19.44
N PHE A 15 -15.11 -6.59 -18.20
CA PHE A 15 -15.81 -5.77 -17.25
C PHE A 15 -15.14 -5.87 -15.87
N ALA A 16 -14.93 -4.75 -15.19
CA ALA A 16 -14.52 -4.73 -13.80
C ALA A 16 -15.73 -4.95 -12.89
N LEU A 17 -15.69 -6.00 -12.08
CA LEU A 17 -16.75 -6.32 -11.11
C LEU A 17 -16.46 -5.74 -9.72
N THR A 18 -15.20 -5.46 -9.41
CA THR A 18 -14.75 -4.90 -8.12
C THR A 18 -13.61 -3.94 -8.33
N THR A 19 -13.50 -2.95 -7.44
CA THR A 19 -12.34 -2.07 -7.36
C THR A 19 -11.61 -2.30 -6.04
N ARG A 20 -10.30 -2.02 -6.02
CA ARG A 20 -9.45 -2.12 -4.83
C ARG A 20 -8.60 -0.86 -4.74
N ALA A 21 -8.59 -0.21 -3.58
CA ALA A 21 -7.64 0.85 -3.32
C ALA A 21 -6.40 0.26 -2.63
N ARG A 22 -5.23 0.58 -3.16
CA ARG A 22 -3.95 0.41 -2.48
C ARG A 22 -3.79 1.63 -1.58
N VAL A 23 -3.42 1.46 -0.32
CA VAL A 23 -3.34 2.55 0.66
C VAL A 23 -2.10 2.40 1.51
N VAL A 24 -1.81 3.44 2.26
CA VAL A 24 -0.78 3.44 3.28
C VAL A 24 -1.43 3.19 4.64
N PHE A 25 -0.89 2.25 5.38
CA PHE A 25 -1.18 2.03 6.80
C PHE A 25 -0.06 2.66 7.61
N ALA A 26 -0.37 3.64 8.44
CA ALA A 26 0.59 4.35 9.27
C ALA A 26 0.31 4.10 10.75
N SER A 27 1.34 3.80 11.54
CA SER A 27 1.22 3.63 12.99
C SER A 27 0.58 4.85 13.64
N LYS A 28 -0.47 4.66 14.42
CA LYS A 28 -1.14 5.75 15.15
C LYS A 28 -0.23 6.42 16.19
N GLU A 29 0.72 5.69 16.72
CA GLU A 29 1.60 6.17 17.79
C GLU A 29 2.89 6.82 17.29
N ARG A 30 3.38 6.40 16.09
CA ARG A 30 4.72 6.73 15.62
C ARG A 30 4.76 7.57 14.35
N VAL A 31 3.62 7.82 13.71
CA VAL A 31 3.51 8.59 12.47
C VAL A 31 2.34 9.56 12.57
N ASP A 32 2.60 10.84 12.34
CA ASP A 32 1.54 11.81 12.11
C ASP A 32 0.97 11.56 10.70
N PRO A 33 -0.33 11.24 10.55
CA PRO A 33 -0.92 10.96 9.25
C PRO A 33 -0.82 12.14 8.27
N SER A 34 -0.64 13.36 8.74
CA SER A 34 -0.43 14.54 7.89
C SER A 34 0.94 14.58 7.19
N GLU A 35 1.90 13.76 7.63
CA GLU A 35 3.22 13.64 7.01
C GLU A 35 3.22 12.79 5.72
N ILE A 36 2.12 12.08 5.44
CA ILE A 36 1.97 11.23 4.26
C ILE A 36 0.67 11.65 3.57
N THR A 37 0.78 12.32 2.45
CA THR A 37 -0.36 12.80 1.65
C THR A 37 -0.45 12.13 0.29
N THR A 38 0.69 11.61 -0.17
CA THR A 38 0.83 10.95 -1.47
C THR A 38 1.76 9.73 -1.36
N TYR A 39 1.77 8.89 -2.40
CA TYR A 39 2.74 7.79 -2.46
C TYR A 39 4.19 8.26 -2.59
N GLU A 40 4.39 9.42 -3.19
CA GLU A 40 5.69 10.05 -3.41
C GLU A 40 6.42 10.28 -2.09
N ASP A 41 5.69 10.65 -1.04
CA ASP A 41 6.22 10.88 0.30
C ASP A 41 6.96 9.67 0.88
N LEU A 42 6.60 8.46 0.45
CA LEU A 42 7.21 7.22 0.93
C LEU A 42 8.66 7.04 0.47
N ALA A 43 9.10 7.77 -0.55
CA ALA A 43 10.49 7.78 -1.02
C ALA A 43 11.39 8.72 -0.23
N ASP A 44 10.84 9.59 0.63
CA ASP A 44 11.61 10.53 1.43
C ASP A 44 12.55 9.78 2.39
N PRO A 45 13.84 10.14 2.46
CA PRO A 45 14.82 9.50 3.35
C PRO A 45 14.48 9.54 4.84
N ARG A 46 13.57 10.41 5.30
CA ARG A 46 13.07 10.42 6.69
C ARG A 46 12.43 9.12 7.12
N TRP A 47 11.95 8.32 6.15
CA TRP A 47 11.34 7.02 6.39
C TRP A 47 12.32 5.85 6.38
N ARG A 48 13.62 6.11 6.32
CA ARG A 48 14.64 5.06 6.25
C ARG A 48 14.51 4.06 7.38
N GLY A 49 14.37 2.77 7.02
CA GLY A 49 14.21 1.68 7.98
C GLY A 49 12.84 1.64 8.65
N ARG A 50 11.81 2.33 8.10
CA ARG A 50 10.51 2.48 8.74
C ARG A 50 9.34 1.93 7.93
N ILE A 51 9.59 1.41 6.72
CA ILE A 51 8.53 0.94 5.82
C ILE A 51 8.57 -0.58 5.68
N CYS A 52 7.41 -1.22 5.77
CA CYS A 52 7.19 -2.63 5.42
C CYS A 52 6.37 -2.75 4.13
N SER A 53 6.78 -3.67 3.27
CA SER A 53 6.07 -3.98 2.03
C SER A 53 6.15 -5.46 1.71
N ARG A 54 5.18 -5.94 0.96
CA ARG A 54 5.26 -7.25 0.35
C ARG A 54 6.18 -7.21 -0.89
N SER A 55 6.47 -8.38 -1.46
CA SER A 55 7.37 -8.53 -2.60
C SER A 55 7.06 -7.55 -3.74
N GLY A 56 8.11 -6.96 -4.33
CA GLY A 56 8.01 -6.12 -5.53
C GLY A 56 7.48 -6.87 -6.76
N THR A 57 7.54 -8.20 -6.78
CA THR A 57 6.99 -9.05 -7.85
C THR A 57 5.51 -9.39 -7.66
N ASN A 58 4.92 -8.96 -6.55
CA ASN A 58 3.50 -9.19 -6.30
C ASN A 58 2.62 -8.29 -7.19
N ASN A 59 1.52 -8.84 -7.69
CA ASN A 59 0.60 -8.13 -8.59
C ASN A 59 0.12 -6.78 -8.05
N TYR A 60 -0.09 -6.63 -6.74
CA TYR A 60 -0.53 -5.35 -6.17
C TYR A 60 0.59 -4.31 -6.17
N THR A 61 1.84 -4.72 -5.95
CA THR A 61 3.01 -3.83 -6.04
C THR A 61 3.27 -3.46 -7.50
N LEU A 62 3.17 -4.42 -8.42
CA LEU A 62 3.30 -4.17 -9.85
C LEU A 62 2.20 -3.23 -10.35
N ALA A 63 0.96 -3.38 -9.90
CA ALA A 63 -0.13 -2.48 -10.27
C ALA A 63 0.11 -1.03 -9.80
N LEU A 64 0.63 -0.85 -8.56
CA LEU A 64 1.00 0.47 -8.06
C LEU A 64 2.13 1.08 -8.89
N LEU A 65 3.20 0.33 -9.18
CA LEU A 65 4.29 0.79 -10.04
C LEU A 65 3.82 1.14 -11.45
N SER A 66 2.93 0.32 -12.03
CA SER A 66 2.34 0.59 -13.36
C SER A 66 1.52 1.87 -13.35
N ALA A 67 0.76 2.13 -12.30
CA ALA A 67 0.02 3.39 -12.16
C ALA A 67 0.96 4.59 -12.05
N MET A 68 2.05 4.49 -11.30
CA MET A 68 3.06 5.56 -11.21
C MET A 68 3.74 5.82 -12.56
N ILE A 69 4.08 4.77 -13.30
CA ILE A 69 4.63 4.91 -14.67
C ILE A 69 3.63 5.65 -15.59
N ALA A 70 2.37 5.26 -15.53
CA ALA A 70 1.34 5.86 -16.38
C ALA A 70 1.08 7.34 -16.05
N HIS A 71 1.20 7.75 -14.79
CA HIS A 71 0.89 9.12 -14.36
C HIS A 71 2.11 10.03 -14.29
N GLN A 72 3.29 9.50 -13.93
CA GLN A 72 4.51 10.28 -13.64
C GLN A 72 5.68 9.96 -14.59
N GLY A 73 5.57 8.86 -15.35
CA GLY A 73 6.63 8.39 -16.23
C GLY A 73 7.57 7.37 -15.58
N GLU A 74 8.33 6.67 -16.44
CA GLU A 74 9.17 5.55 -16.03
C GLU A 74 10.35 5.97 -15.14
N ASP A 75 11.00 7.09 -15.46
CA ASP A 75 12.18 7.57 -14.71
C ASP A 75 11.76 7.94 -13.29
N PHE A 76 10.66 8.67 -13.13
CA PHE A 76 10.09 8.99 -11.81
C PHE A 76 9.75 7.73 -11.02
N ALA A 77 9.05 6.78 -11.63
CA ALA A 77 8.66 5.53 -10.96
C ALA A 77 9.89 4.71 -10.53
N ARG A 78 10.97 4.74 -11.31
CA ARG A 78 12.24 4.08 -10.98
C ARG A 78 12.92 4.72 -9.78
N GLU A 79 13.00 6.05 -9.74
CA GLU A 79 13.57 6.81 -8.62
C GLU A 79 12.75 6.60 -7.35
N TRP A 80 11.43 6.69 -7.45
CA TRP A 80 10.52 6.41 -6.35
C TRP A 80 10.70 4.99 -5.79
N ALA A 81 10.75 3.97 -6.65
CA ALA A 81 10.94 2.59 -6.23
C ALA A 81 12.31 2.38 -5.55
N ALA A 82 13.35 3.07 -6.01
CA ALA A 82 14.67 3.05 -5.37
C ALA A 82 14.63 3.70 -3.98
N GLY A 83 13.95 4.85 -3.83
CA GLY A 83 13.74 5.52 -2.56
C GLY A 83 12.93 4.67 -1.58
N LEU A 84 11.79 4.13 -2.04
CA LEU A 84 10.98 3.20 -1.24
C LEU A 84 11.82 1.99 -0.77
N LYS A 85 12.60 1.39 -1.67
CA LYS A 85 13.48 0.27 -1.33
C LYS A 85 14.51 0.64 -0.26
N ALA A 86 15.10 1.85 -0.34
CA ALA A 86 16.07 2.33 0.65
C ALA A 86 15.42 2.57 2.03
N ASN A 87 14.12 2.79 2.08
CA ASN A 87 13.34 3.06 3.28
C ASN A 87 12.75 1.80 3.95
N LEU A 88 12.93 0.62 3.33
CA LEU A 88 12.42 -0.63 3.90
C LEU A 88 13.10 -0.97 5.23
N ALA A 89 12.30 -1.32 6.23
CA ALA A 89 12.76 -1.79 7.53
C ALA A 89 13.32 -3.21 7.47
N ARG A 90 12.82 -4.02 6.55
CA ARG A 90 13.20 -5.42 6.38
C ARG A 90 13.04 -5.87 4.93
N ARG A 91 13.52 -7.07 4.63
CA ARG A 91 13.27 -7.69 3.33
C ARG A 91 11.76 -7.87 3.10
N PRO A 92 11.23 -7.49 1.92
CA PRO A 92 9.82 -7.68 1.59
C PRO A 92 9.40 -9.15 1.68
N GLU A 93 8.33 -9.40 2.45
CA GLU A 93 7.79 -10.74 2.67
C GLU A 93 6.31 -10.68 3.10
N GLY A 94 5.64 -11.83 3.10
CA GLY A 94 4.27 -11.95 3.58
C GLY A 94 3.22 -11.28 2.70
N ASN A 95 1.98 -11.28 3.19
CA ASN A 95 0.82 -10.62 2.56
C ASN A 95 0.53 -9.25 3.21
N ASP A 96 -0.53 -8.56 2.78
CA ASP A 96 -0.86 -7.22 3.29
C ASP A 96 -1.18 -7.22 4.79
N ARG A 97 -1.85 -8.26 5.32
CA ARG A 97 -2.11 -8.39 6.77
C ARG A 97 -0.82 -8.54 7.57
N ALA A 98 0.15 -9.29 7.03
CA ALA A 98 1.47 -9.42 7.64
C ALA A 98 2.23 -8.09 7.71
N GLN A 99 1.99 -7.17 6.78
CA GLN A 99 2.56 -5.83 6.85
C GLN A 99 1.93 -5.01 7.98
N VAL A 100 0.60 -5.03 8.14
CA VAL A 100 -0.08 -4.34 9.24
C VAL A 100 0.33 -4.94 10.60
N ARG A 101 0.44 -6.26 10.69
CA ARG A 101 0.98 -6.93 11.89
C ARG A 101 2.39 -6.44 12.22
N ALA A 102 3.26 -6.26 11.23
CA ALA A 102 4.62 -5.77 11.43
C ALA A 102 4.63 -4.32 11.98
N VAL A 103 3.69 -3.48 11.54
CA VAL A 103 3.50 -2.14 12.12
C VAL A 103 3.06 -2.25 13.58
N TRP A 104 2.06 -3.07 13.87
CA TRP A 104 1.60 -3.31 15.25
C TRP A 104 2.74 -3.82 16.14
N ALA A 105 3.56 -4.74 15.65
CA ALA A 105 4.70 -5.31 16.37
C ALA A 105 5.90 -4.35 16.49
N GLY A 106 5.86 -3.16 15.88
CA GLY A 106 6.95 -2.19 15.94
C GLY A 106 8.16 -2.50 15.03
N GLU A 107 8.02 -3.45 14.09
CA GLU A 107 9.07 -3.77 13.12
C GLU A 107 9.24 -2.66 12.07
N CYS A 108 8.17 -1.93 11.80
CA CYS A 108 8.12 -0.75 10.92
C CYS A 108 7.00 0.18 11.38
N ASP A 109 6.94 1.38 10.82
CA ASP A 109 5.95 2.39 11.18
C ASP A 109 4.90 2.59 10.10
N ILE A 110 5.23 2.21 8.88
CA ILE A 110 4.42 2.40 7.68
C ILE A 110 4.35 1.08 6.90
N ALA A 111 3.18 0.78 6.35
CA ALA A 111 2.99 -0.37 5.48
C ALA A 111 2.11 -0.04 4.27
N LEU A 112 2.29 -0.78 3.17
CA LEU A 112 1.44 -0.71 1.99
C LEU A 112 0.49 -1.91 1.94
N GLY A 113 -0.80 -1.67 1.76
CA GLY A 113 -1.80 -2.74 1.66
C GLY A 113 -3.09 -2.30 0.96
N ASN A 114 -3.98 -3.26 0.72
CA ASN A 114 -5.29 -2.97 0.14
C ASN A 114 -6.31 -2.71 1.24
N THR A 115 -7.21 -1.74 1.02
CA THR A 115 -8.20 -1.28 2.01
C THR A 115 -9.08 -2.37 2.57
N TYR A 116 -9.50 -3.34 1.77
CA TYR A 116 -10.41 -4.40 2.21
C TYR A 116 -9.83 -5.30 3.31
N TYR A 117 -8.50 -5.37 3.42
CA TYR A 117 -7.87 -6.12 4.52
C TYR A 117 -8.13 -5.49 5.88
N MET A 118 -8.30 -4.15 5.94
CA MET A 118 -8.71 -3.48 7.18
C MET A 118 -10.04 -4.04 7.70
N GLY A 119 -11.05 -4.14 6.83
CA GLY A 119 -12.35 -4.71 7.20
C GLY A 119 -12.25 -6.17 7.64
N GLN A 120 -11.42 -6.98 6.97
CA GLN A 120 -11.20 -8.38 7.34
C GLN A 120 -10.53 -8.51 8.71
N MET A 121 -9.49 -7.72 8.98
CA MET A 121 -8.78 -7.75 10.27
C MET A 121 -9.66 -7.24 11.42
N LEU A 122 -10.45 -6.19 11.22
CA LEU A 122 -11.39 -5.70 12.22
C LEU A 122 -12.47 -6.72 12.57
N GLY A 123 -12.86 -7.56 11.61
CA GLY A 123 -13.80 -8.66 11.81
C GLY A 123 -13.20 -9.91 12.48
N ASN A 124 -11.87 -10.00 12.57
CA ASN A 124 -11.17 -11.14 13.16
C ASN A 124 -10.64 -10.77 14.54
N PRO A 125 -11.10 -11.41 15.65
CA PRO A 125 -10.63 -11.10 17.01
C PRO A 125 -9.11 -11.19 17.20
N GLU A 126 -8.43 -12.09 16.49
CA GLU A 126 -6.98 -12.29 16.60
C GLU A 126 -6.17 -11.20 15.86
N GLU A 127 -6.76 -10.52 14.89
CA GLU A 127 -6.09 -9.54 14.04
C GLU A 127 -6.57 -8.10 14.31
N ARG A 128 -7.64 -7.94 15.11
CA ARG A 128 -8.28 -6.65 15.37
C ARG A 128 -7.31 -5.61 15.93
N GLU A 129 -6.48 -5.99 16.90
CA GLU A 129 -5.49 -5.09 17.50
C GLU A 129 -4.51 -4.53 16.46
N TRP A 130 -4.14 -5.34 15.46
CA TRP A 130 -3.26 -4.87 14.38
C TRP A 130 -3.94 -3.76 13.57
N ALA A 131 -5.19 -3.98 13.17
CA ALA A 131 -5.97 -2.99 12.43
C ALA A 131 -6.20 -1.71 13.24
N GLU A 132 -6.50 -1.83 14.53
CA GLU A 132 -6.75 -0.70 15.42
C GLU A 132 -5.49 0.14 15.71
N SER A 133 -4.29 -0.43 15.50
CA SER A 133 -3.01 0.25 15.72
C SER A 133 -2.59 1.21 14.59
N VAL A 134 -3.28 1.19 13.45
CA VAL A 134 -2.90 1.96 12.27
C VAL A 134 -4.01 2.91 11.82
N ASN A 135 -3.59 4.02 11.20
CA ASN A 135 -4.43 4.87 10.36
C ASN A 135 -4.36 4.37 8.91
N VAL A 136 -5.43 4.56 8.17
CA VAL A 136 -5.45 4.45 6.70
C VAL A 136 -5.28 5.86 6.14
N VAL A 137 -4.21 6.05 5.38
CA VAL A 137 -3.82 7.33 4.78
C VAL A 137 -3.92 7.24 3.25
#